data_4647f0899549c69a653e501b82490544
#
_entry.id   4647f0899549c69a653e501b82490544
#
_cell.length_a   1.000
_cell.length_b   1.000
_cell.length_c   1.000
_cell.angle_alpha   90.00
_cell.angle_beta   90.00
_cell.angle_gamma   90.00
#
_symmetry.space_group_name_H-M   'P 1'
#
loop_
_entity.id
_entity.type
_entity.pdbx_description
1 polymer ?
#
loop_
_entity_poly.entity_id
_entity_poly.type
_entity_poly.pdbx_seq_one_letter_code
_entity_poly.pdbx_strand_id
1 'polypeptide(L)'
;MGIFSKKNNDLENIENTEIVTLIEEKKEKTESQIINEMQKDYLSKRENLGDWDLEPKDFGPVWSYVADENVTDINLNMDGHDLWITDLNKGKYRVEPETFKQKCDEWLETQDALEFGNTEQQDSNSLFVKQFVHRVGNKQSRQFNKQKPLLEAETGNLRISCVHSSAAVSGISICIRKTPPVMRITPKKALEQKYFTEDILCLLTNCVKAKMNFVFCGEPGVGKTECAKFFSQFINAEDRVITIEDNPELHYREINPGKDCVELKVFEPMFTYSTAIKACLRQNPQWIMLSEARSTEVKYLLECWSTGVSGFTTLHTDDVRKIPDRIQNMMGDSRDAERLENDIFSFVNIGILLRKKKDENGNTYRYIDQVCFFDRSNGKNNIVMMVENGQMINNNGFANVYLSPSAVR
;
A
#
# COMPACT_ATOMS: atom_id res chain seq x y z
N MET A 1 -15.26 -21.36 41.85
CA MET A 1 -14.29 -20.38 41.36
C MET A 1 -13.03 -20.98 40.70
N GLY A 2 -12.98 -22.26 40.38
CA GLY A 2 -11.76 -22.94 39.91
C GLY A 2 -11.80 -23.53 38.51
N ILE A 3 -12.90 -23.47 37.79
CA ILE A 3 -13.07 -24.15 36.49
C ILE A 3 -12.92 -23.16 35.32
N PHE A 4 -13.21 -21.90 35.52
CA PHE A 4 -13.09 -20.86 34.46
C PHE A 4 -11.65 -20.34 34.24
N SER A 5 -10.77 -20.40 35.24
CA SER A 5 -9.39 -19.95 35.11
C SER A 5 -8.52 -20.93 34.30
N LYS A 6 -8.83 -22.23 34.31
CA LYS A 6 -8.07 -23.21 33.52
C LYS A 6 -8.43 -23.22 32.04
N LYS A 7 -9.69 -22.91 31.69
CA LYS A 7 -10.12 -22.88 30.28
C LYS A 7 -9.58 -21.66 29.52
N ASN A 8 -9.37 -20.51 30.20
CA ASN A 8 -8.82 -19.33 29.55
C ASN A 8 -7.32 -19.48 29.26
N ASN A 9 -6.56 -20.09 30.17
CA ASN A 9 -5.14 -20.33 29.91
C ASN A 9 -4.90 -21.37 28.80
N ASP A 10 -5.79 -22.34 28.63
CA ASP A 10 -5.67 -23.35 27.58
C ASP A 10 -6.06 -22.78 26.20
N LEU A 11 -7.00 -21.84 26.13
CA LEU A 11 -7.37 -21.14 24.89
C LEU A 11 -6.32 -20.12 24.48
N GLU A 12 -5.76 -19.35 25.39
CA GLU A 12 -4.66 -18.43 25.10
C GLU A 12 -3.39 -19.17 24.64
N ASN A 13 -3.09 -20.33 25.21
CA ASN A 13 -1.95 -21.13 24.78
C ASN A 13 -2.16 -21.82 23.44
N ILE A 14 -3.40 -22.24 23.10
CA ILE A 14 -3.71 -22.86 21.81
C ILE A 14 -3.65 -21.79 20.68
N GLU A 15 -4.23 -20.61 20.89
CA GLU A 15 -4.22 -19.54 19.90
C GLU A 15 -2.82 -18.96 19.66
N ASN A 16 -2.04 -18.78 20.71
CA ASN A 16 -0.64 -18.36 20.59
C ASN A 16 0.21 -19.44 19.89
N THR A 17 -0.06 -20.70 20.14
CA THR A 17 0.64 -21.82 19.49
C THR A 17 0.28 -21.89 17.99
N GLU A 18 -0.99 -21.65 17.60
CA GLU A 18 -1.39 -21.62 16.19
C GLU A 18 -0.80 -20.40 15.46
N ILE A 19 -0.73 -19.22 16.09
CA ILE A 19 -0.10 -18.05 15.51
C ILE A 19 1.41 -18.29 15.34
N VAL A 20 2.07 -18.85 16.33
CA VAL A 20 3.50 -19.21 16.27
C VAL A 20 3.73 -20.31 15.24
N THR A 21 2.86 -21.33 15.15
CA THR A 21 2.96 -22.41 14.15
C THR A 21 2.74 -21.88 12.72
N LEU A 22 1.78 -20.97 12.51
CA LEU A 22 1.62 -20.25 11.23
C LEU A 22 2.85 -19.40 10.87
N ILE A 23 3.59 -18.93 11.86
CA ILE A 23 4.85 -18.21 11.69
C ILE A 23 5.98 -19.18 11.29
N GLU A 24 6.00 -20.40 11.85
CA GLU A 24 7.05 -21.40 11.61
C GLU A 24 6.82 -22.24 10.34
N GLU A 25 5.59 -22.48 9.91
CA GLU A 25 5.28 -23.35 8.77
C GLU A 25 5.51 -22.72 7.39
N LYS A 26 5.62 -21.40 7.26
CA LYS A 26 6.12 -20.78 6.03
C LYS A 26 7.63 -20.96 5.98
N LYS A 27 8.12 -22.07 5.40
CA LYS A 27 9.53 -22.27 5.08
C LYS A 27 10.09 -21.00 4.45
N GLU A 28 11.06 -20.38 5.11
CA GLU A 28 11.81 -19.24 4.58
C GLU A 28 12.41 -19.65 3.24
N LYS A 29 11.87 -19.13 2.16
CA LYS A 29 12.53 -19.20 0.85
C LYS A 29 13.76 -18.31 0.91
N THR A 30 14.88 -18.79 0.38
CA THR A 30 16.07 -17.94 0.26
C THR A 30 15.77 -16.78 -0.69
N GLU A 31 16.46 -15.63 -0.50
CA GLU A 31 16.33 -14.47 -1.40
C GLU A 31 16.41 -14.87 -2.87
N SER A 32 17.34 -15.77 -3.22
CA SER A 32 17.49 -16.30 -4.57
C SER A 32 16.28 -17.09 -5.07
N GLN A 33 15.58 -17.80 -4.19
CA GLN A 33 14.35 -18.51 -4.55
C GLN A 33 13.18 -17.55 -4.76
N ILE A 34 13.09 -16.50 -3.94
CA ILE A 34 12.10 -15.44 -4.09
C ILE A 34 12.33 -14.69 -5.40
N ILE A 35 13.57 -14.31 -5.72
CA ILE A 35 13.94 -13.64 -6.97
C ILE A 35 13.61 -14.53 -8.18
N ASN A 36 13.95 -15.82 -8.15
CA ASN A 36 13.66 -16.74 -9.24
C ASN A 36 12.16 -16.99 -9.41
N GLU A 37 11.39 -17.05 -8.33
CA GLU A 37 9.93 -17.17 -8.40
C GLU A 37 9.28 -15.88 -8.90
N MET A 38 9.75 -14.72 -8.45
CA MET A 38 9.30 -13.42 -8.95
C MET A 38 9.60 -13.27 -10.45
N GLN A 39 10.77 -13.69 -10.91
CA GLN A 39 11.11 -13.71 -12.33
C GLN A 39 10.24 -14.70 -13.11
N LYS A 40 10.00 -15.91 -12.59
CA LYS A 40 9.10 -16.89 -13.21
C LYS A 40 7.66 -16.40 -13.24
N ASP A 41 7.18 -15.80 -12.16
CA ASP A 41 5.82 -15.25 -12.08
C ASP A 41 5.65 -14.05 -13.00
N TYR A 42 6.63 -13.17 -13.04
CA TYR A 42 6.68 -12.05 -13.99
C TYR A 42 6.68 -12.54 -15.44
N LEU A 43 7.47 -13.58 -15.75
CA LEU A 43 7.53 -14.17 -17.08
C LEU A 43 6.25 -14.95 -17.45
N SER A 44 5.62 -15.67 -16.50
CA SER A 44 4.39 -16.44 -16.73
C SER A 44 3.17 -15.54 -16.95
N LYS A 45 3.11 -14.41 -16.28
CA LYS A 45 2.08 -13.38 -16.51
C LYS A 45 2.24 -12.69 -17.85
N ARG A 46 3.43 -12.72 -18.45
CA ARG A 46 3.71 -12.19 -19.80
C ARG A 46 2.99 -12.93 -20.91
N GLU A 47 2.77 -14.24 -20.77
CA GLU A 47 2.05 -15.02 -21.78
C GLU A 47 0.56 -14.64 -21.88
N ASN A 48 0.02 -13.93 -20.87
CA ASN A 48 -1.38 -13.52 -20.77
C ASN A 48 -1.63 -12.00 -20.86
N LEU A 49 -0.57 -11.18 -20.82
CA LEU A 49 -0.65 -9.73 -20.97
C LEU A 49 -0.13 -9.40 -22.38
N GLY A 50 -0.98 -8.80 -23.23
CA GLY A 50 -0.62 -8.45 -24.60
C GLY A 50 0.64 -7.58 -24.72
N ASP A 51 1.00 -7.13 -25.94
CA ASP A 51 2.19 -6.37 -26.37
C ASP A 51 2.52 -5.06 -25.61
N TRP A 52 2.01 -4.90 -24.40
CA TRP A 52 1.97 -3.66 -23.61
C TRP A 52 3.07 -3.53 -22.56
N ASP A 53 3.74 -4.63 -22.19
CA ASP A 53 4.70 -4.62 -21.10
C ASP A 53 6.04 -4.02 -21.52
N LEU A 54 6.54 -3.10 -20.69
CA LEU A 54 7.89 -2.59 -20.80
C LEU A 54 8.88 -3.70 -20.43
N GLU A 55 9.87 -3.87 -21.27
CA GLU A 55 10.96 -4.83 -21.08
C GLU A 55 12.17 -4.18 -20.39
N PRO A 56 13.09 -4.95 -19.80
CA PRO A 56 14.32 -4.41 -19.20
C PRO A 56 15.07 -3.42 -20.13
N LYS A 57 15.11 -3.72 -21.43
CA LYS A 57 15.73 -2.83 -22.43
C LYS A 57 15.06 -1.47 -22.57
N ASP A 58 13.74 -1.40 -22.30
CA ASP A 58 12.98 -0.14 -22.39
C ASP A 58 13.38 0.85 -21.28
N PHE A 59 13.85 0.32 -20.15
CA PHE A 59 14.30 1.13 -19.01
C PHE A 59 15.74 1.63 -19.14
N GLY A 60 16.56 1.02 -20.01
CA GLY A 60 17.93 1.45 -20.30
C GLY A 60 18.74 1.78 -19.03
N PRO A 61 19.31 3.00 -18.92
CA PRO A 61 20.16 3.40 -17.80
C PRO A 61 19.53 3.28 -16.41
N VAL A 62 18.19 3.32 -16.31
CA VAL A 62 17.49 3.20 -15.01
C VAL A 62 17.16 1.77 -14.63
N TRP A 63 17.39 0.79 -15.51
CA TRP A 63 17.05 -0.61 -15.24
C TRP A 63 17.63 -1.15 -13.94
N SER A 64 18.89 -0.83 -13.63
CA SER A 64 19.54 -1.27 -12.40
C SER A 64 18.78 -0.84 -11.12
N TYR A 65 18.13 0.32 -11.15
CA TYR A 65 17.29 0.80 -10.05
C TYR A 65 15.89 0.18 -10.07
N VAL A 66 15.36 -0.11 -11.27
CA VAL A 66 14.08 -0.83 -11.41
C VAL A 66 14.20 -2.26 -10.89
N ALA A 67 15.31 -2.92 -11.14
CA ALA A 67 15.59 -4.30 -10.71
C ALA A 67 15.92 -4.42 -9.21
N ASP A 68 16.43 -3.36 -8.57
CA ASP A 68 16.79 -3.38 -7.14
C ASP A 68 15.52 -3.42 -6.26
N GLU A 69 15.34 -4.48 -5.49
CA GLU A 69 14.16 -4.71 -4.64
C GLU A 69 13.99 -3.67 -3.53
N ASN A 70 15.08 -3.05 -3.09
CA ASN A 70 15.02 -2.01 -2.05
C ASN A 70 14.59 -0.65 -2.59
N VAL A 71 14.71 -0.42 -3.89
CA VAL A 71 14.26 0.83 -4.51
C VAL A 71 12.75 0.85 -4.63
N THR A 72 12.13 1.92 -4.17
CA THR A 72 10.67 2.13 -4.23
C THR A 72 10.25 3.18 -5.24
N ASP A 73 11.04 4.26 -5.37
CA ASP A 73 10.72 5.33 -6.31
C ASP A 73 12.00 5.79 -7.02
N ILE A 74 11.87 6.05 -8.32
CA ILE A 74 12.91 6.56 -9.20
C ILE A 74 12.38 7.85 -9.82
N ASN A 75 13.01 8.98 -9.53
CA ASN A 75 12.58 10.28 -10.01
C ASN A 75 13.68 10.90 -10.88
N LEU A 76 13.38 11.03 -12.18
CA LEU A 76 14.23 11.74 -13.13
C LEU A 76 13.64 13.13 -13.36
N ASN A 77 14.42 14.15 -13.10
CA ASN A 77 14.07 15.55 -13.32
C ASN A 77 15.02 16.18 -14.34
N MET A 78 14.68 17.36 -14.82
CA MET A 78 15.55 18.19 -15.68
C MET A 78 16.06 17.43 -16.91
N ASP A 79 15.15 16.78 -17.67
CA ASP A 79 15.48 15.96 -18.81
C ASP A 79 16.54 14.87 -18.50
N GLY A 80 16.54 14.33 -17.29
CA GLY A 80 17.45 13.26 -16.84
C GLY A 80 18.75 13.73 -16.19
N HIS A 81 18.98 15.03 -16.01
CA HIS A 81 20.19 15.55 -15.35
C HIS A 81 20.14 15.48 -13.82
N ASP A 82 18.97 15.16 -13.24
CA ASP A 82 18.78 15.10 -11.80
C ASP A 82 17.99 13.83 -11.44
N LEU A 83 18.72 12.82 -10.99
CA LEU A 83 18.15 11.50 -10.62
C LEU A 83 18.12 11.33 -9.11
N TRP A 84 16.94 11.07 -8.59
CA TRP A 84 16.70 10.78 -7.18
C TRP A 84 16.12 9.40 -7.01
N ILE A 85 16.65 8.66 -6.06
CA ILE A 85 16.22 7.32 -5.69
C ILE A 85 15.66 7.34 -4.28
N THR A 86 14.51 6.66 -4.07
CA THR A 86 14.02 6.35 -2.74
C THR A 86 14.24 4.87 -2.49
N ASP A 87 14.99 4.56 -1.46
CA ASP A 87 15.38 3.22 -1.05
C ASP A 87 14.82 2.90 0.35
N LEU A 88 14.42 1.67 0.58
CA LEU A 88 13.81 1.22 1.83
C LEU A 88 14.75 1.37 3.05
N ASN A 89 16.05 1.16 2.83
CA ASN A 89 17.08 1.16 3.87
C ASN A 89 17.79 2.52 3.94
N LYS A 90 18.28 3.01 2.80
CA LYS A 90 19.08 4.25 2.70
C LYS A 90 18.23 5.52 2.77
N GLY A 91 16.90 5.41 2.54
CA GLY A 91 16.03 6.56 2.38
C GLY A 91 16.18 7.22 1.01
N LYS A 92 15.87 8.51 0.90
CA LYS A 92 15.96 9.25 -0.35
C LYS A 92 17.36 9.83 -0.53
N TYR A 93 17.98 9.58 -1.69
CA TYR A 93 19.29 10.09 -2.05
C TYR A 93 19.34 10.51 -3.52
N ARG A 94 20.25 11.40 -3.83
CA ARG A 94 20.57 11.84 -5.19
C ARG A 94 21.68 10.97 -5.76
N VAL A 95 21.51 10.52 -6.99
CA VAL A 95 22.60 9.88 -7.74
C VAL A 95 23.53 10.98 -8.25
N GLU A 96 24.83 10.74 -8.14
CA GLU A 96 25.83 11.67 -8.69
C GLU A 96 25.60 11.86 -10.19
N PRO A 97 25.48 13.11 -10.68
CA PRO A 97 25.13 13.40 -12.08
C PRO A 97 26.06 12.73 -13.08
N GLU A 98 27.36 12.73 -12.83
CA GLU A 98 28.36 12.10 -13.70
C GLU A 98 28.18 10.58 -13.79
N THR A 99 27.79 9.93 -12.67
CA THR A 99 27.52 8.48 -12.65
C THR A 99 26.33 8.13 -13.53
N PHE A 100 25.27 8.92 -13.49
CA PHE A 100 24.10 8.66 -14.32
C PHE A 100 24.36 9.04 -15.78
N LYS A 101 25.08 10.12 -16.03
CA LYS A 101 25.51 10.50 -17.36
C LYS A 101 26.33 9.39 -18.03
N GLN A 102 27.30 8.82 -17.33
CA GLN A 102 28.09 7.71 -17.85
C GLN A 102 27.18 6.52 -18.26
N LYS A 103 26.20 6.16 -17.46
CA LYS A 103 25.21 5.10 -17.81
C LYS A 103 24.41 5.46 -19.06
N CYS A 104 24.07 6.72 -19.26
CA CYS A 104 23.39 7.18 -20.48
C CYS A 104 24.30 7.14 -21.68
N ASP A 105 25.58 7.52 -21.53
CA ASP A 105 26.58 7.43 -22.59
C ASP A 105 26.84 5.96 -23.02
N GLU A 106 27.02 5.06 -22.06
CA GLU A 106 27.15 3.61 -22.31
C GLU A 106 25.89 3.03 -23.01
N TRP A 107 24.71 3.50 -22.61
CA TRP A 107 23.46 3.06 -23.26
C TRP A 107 23.36 3.55 -24.71
N LEU A 108 23.87 4.75 -25.03
CA LEU A 108 23.90 5.26 -26.40
C LEU A 108 24.73 4.38 -27.36
N GLU A 109 25.71 3.67 -26.85
CA GLU A 109 26.54 2.74 -27.65
C GLU A 109 25.79 1.44 -27.99
N THR A 110 24.63 1.20 -27.35
CA THR A 110 23.80 0.02 -27.62
C THR A 110 22.94 0.18 -28.87
N GLN A 111 22.57 -0.93 -29.51
CA GLN A 111 21.67 -0.91 -30.67
C GLN A 111 20.29 -0.33 -30.38
N ASP A 112 19.86 -0.38 -29.12
CA ASP A 112 18.55 0.14 -28.67
C ASP A 112 18.44 1.67 -28.77
N ALA A 113 19.57 2.37 -28.78
CA ALA A 113 19.63 3.83 -28.93
C ALA A 113 19.60 4.28 -30.39
N LEU A 114 20.02 3.45 -31.31
CA LEU A 114 20.20 3.81 -32.74
C LEU A 114 18.87 3.95 -33.52
N GLU A 115 17.73 3.54 -32.96
CA GLU A 115 16.42 3.68 -33.60
C GLU A 115 15.98 5.15 -33.80
N PHE A 116 16.67 6.15 -33.23
CA PHE A 116 16.21 7.54 -33.17
C PHE A 116 17.05 8.57 -33.96
N GLY A 117 17.90 8.13 -34.87
CA GLY A 117 18.63 9.06 -35.79
C GLY A 117 19.86 9.74 -35.16
N ASN A 118 20.53 10.57 -35.93
CA ASN A 118 21.85 11.17 -35.67
C ASN A 118 22.08 11.60 -34.21
N THR A 119 22.90 10.84 -33.49
CA THR A 119 23.17 11.00 -32.06
C THR A 119 24.38 11.89 -31.77
N GLU A 120 25.13 12.32 -32.80
CA GLU A 120 26.46 12.94 -32.65
C GLU A 120 26.48 14.33 -31.98
N GLN A 121 25.34 14.94 -31.67
CA GLN A 121 25.26 16.27 -31.01
C GLN A 121 24.20 16.35 -29.90
N GLN A 122 23.58 15.23 -29.48
CA GLN A 122 22.55 15.28 -28.45
C GLN A 122 23.11 14.84 -27.09
N ASP A 123 22.69 15.54 -26.06
CA ASP A 123 22.95 15.15 -24.67
C ASP A 123 22.29 13.80 -24.38
N SER A 124 23.07 12.83 -23.90
CA SER A 124 22.66 11.44 -23.67
C SER A 124 21.51 11.29 -22.68
N ASN A 125 21.50 12.11 -21.62
CA ASN A 125 20.45 12.11 -20.62
C ASN A 125 19.11 12.53 -21.22
N SER A 126 19.10 13.67 -21.93
CA SER A 126 17.90 14.21 -22.59
C SER A 126 17.38 13.25 -23.67
N LEU A 127 18.28 12.62 -24.41
CA LEU A 127 17.90 11.65 -25.45
C LEU A 127 17.25 10.43 -24.83
N PHE A 128 17.85 9.86 -23.77
CA PHE A 128 17.26 8.74 -23.04
C PHE A 128 15.85 9.07 -22.54
N VAL A 129 15.67 10.21 -21.86
CA VAL A 129 14.38 10.63 -21.31
C VAL A 129 13.32 10.76 -22.40
N LYS A 130 13.65 11.41 -23.54
CA LYS A 130 12.72 11.55 -24.67
C LYS A 130 12.33 10.19 -25.26
N GLN A 131 13.31 9.30 -25.45
CA GLN A 131 13.02 7.95 -25.95
C GLN A 131 12.19 7.15 -24.97
N PHE A 132 12.50 7.19 -23.68
CA PHE A 132 11.75 6.49 -22.64
C PHE A 132 10.27 6.90 -22.66
N VAL A 133 9.99 8.21 -22.59
CA VAL A 133 8.59 8.68 -22.59
C VAL A 133 7.85 8.35 -23.89
N HIS A 134 8.56 8.38 -25.03
CA HIS A 134 7.99 7.99 -26.32
C HIS A 134 7.63 6.50 -26.36
N ARG A 135 8.52 5.61 -25.89
CA ARG A 135 8.24 4.17 -25.78
C ARG A 135 7.05 3.89 -24.87
N VAL A 136 7.04 4.51 -23.68
CA VAL A 136 5.91 4.38 -22.74
C VAL A 136 4.61 4.86 -23.38
N GLY A 137 4.61 6.01 -24.02
CA GLY A 137 3.45 6.56 -24.72
C GLY A 137 2.93 5.65 -25.81
N ASN A 138 3.81 5.14 -26.67
CA ASN A 138 3.45 4.22 -27.75
C ASN A 138 2.85 2.92 -27.22
N LYS A 139 3.51 2.29 -26.24
CA LYS A 139 3.01 1.06 -25.61
C LYS A 139 1.65 1.23 -24.92
N GLN A 140 1.37 2.42 -24.41
CA GLN A 140 0.09 2.76 -23.79
C GLN A 140 -0.93 3.37 -24.76
N SER A 141 -0.60 3.50 -26.05
CA SER A 141 -1.41 4.20 -27.04
C SER A 141 -1.83 5.60 -26.59
N ARG A 142 -0.98 6.29 -25.84
CA ARG A 142 -1.22 7.61 -25.29
C ARG A 142 -0.28 8.64 -25.91
N GLN A 143 -0.82 9.81 -26.22
CA GLN A 143 -0.04 10.94 -26.73
C GLN A 143 0.62 11.67 -25.56
N PHE A 144 1.90 12.03 -25.72
CA PHE A 144 2.65 12.87 -24.81
C PHE A 144 3.28 14.02 -25.57
N ASN A 145 2.74 15.21 -25.39
CA ASN A 145 3.17 16.42 -26.10
C ASN A 145 2.68 17.67 -25.35
N LYS A 146 2.96 18.86 -25.92
CA LYS A 146 2.56 20.14 -25.33
C LYS A 146 1.06 20.27 -25.05
N GLN A 147 0.20 19.64 -25.85
CA GLN A 147 -1.26 19.69 -25.66
C GLN A 147 -1.74 18.65 -24.65
N LYS A 148 -1.02 17.53 -24.52
CA LYS A 148 -1.25 16.46 -23.55
C LYS A 148 0.02 16.27 -22.71
N PRO A 149 0.26 17.16 -21.75
CA PRO A 149 1.53 17.20 -21.03
C PRO A 149 1.68 16.15 -19.94
N LEU A 150 0.66 15.35 -19.66
CA LEU A 150 0.69 14.29 -18.67
C LEU A 150 0.60 12.93 -19.36
N LEU A 151 1.50 12.02 -18.99
CA LEU A 151 1.47 10.62 -19.39
C LEU A 151 1.52 9.77 -18.13
N GLU A 152 0.46 9.02 -17.88
CA GLU A 152 0.41 8.03 -16.81
C GLU A 152 0.33 6.65 -17.43
N ALA A 153 1.18 5.74 -16.98
CA ALA A 153 1.29 4.38 -17.48
C ALA A 153 1.49 3.41 -16.32
N GLU A 154 1.04 2.20 -16.53
CA GLU A 154 1.27 1.09 -15.61
C GLU A 154 1.82 -0.08 -16.40
N THR A 155 2.80 -0.77 -15.84
CA THR A 155 3.37 -1.98 -16.42
C THR A 155 3.81 -2.90 -15.30
N GLY A 156 3.24 -4.10 -15.25
CA GLY A 156 3.52 -5.03 -14.16
C GLY A 156 3.35 -4.38 -12.79
N ASN A 157 4.45 -4.23 -12.06
CA ASN A 157 4.48 -3.67 -10.70
C ASN A 157 4.93 -2.21 -10.67
N LEU A 158 4.91 -1.51 -11.79
CA LEU A 158 5.40 -0.15 -11.92
C LEU A 158 4.27 0.80 -12.29
N ARG A 159 4.23 1.93 -11.61
CA ARG A 159 3.49 3.11 -12.01
C ARG A 159 4.46 4.16 -12.52
N ILE A 160 4.22 4.65 -13.72
CA ILE A 160 5.05 5.64 -14.40
C ILE A 160 4.21 6.89 -14.62
N SER A 161 4.68 8.02 -14.10
CA SER A 161 4.07 9.33 -14.31
C SER A 161 5.09 10.24 -14.96
N CYS A 162 4.75 10.82 -16.12
CA CYS A 162 5.63 11.74 -16.85
C CYS A 162 4.94 13.08 -17.04
N VAL A 163 5.70 14.16 -16.85
CA VAL A 163 5.26 15.54 -17.08
C VAL A 163 6.13 16.16 -18.18
N HIS A 164 5.46 16.64 -19.24
CA HIS A 164 6.12 17.26 -20.38
C HIS A 164 6.75 18.61 -20.03
N SER A 165 7.85 18.96 -20.68
CA SER A 165 8.58 20.22 -20.47
C SER A 165 7.74 21.50 -20.70
N SER A 166 6.60 21.42 -21.37
CA SER A 166 5.65 22.53 -21.44
C SER A 166 4.95 22.85 -20.11
N ALA A 167 4.93 21.90 -19.17
CA ALA A 167 4.34 22.05 -17.84
C ALA A 167 5.41 21.94 -16.73
N ALA A 168 6.43 21.11 -16.92
CA ALA A 168 7.59 21.01 -16.04
C ALA A 168 8.68 21.98 -16.53
N VAL A 169 8.78 23.14 -15.88
CA VAL A 169 9.63 24.26 -16.32
C VAL A 169 11.12 23.90 -16.49
N SER A 170 11.61 22.97 -15.69
CA SER A 170 13.01 22.53 -15.71
C SER A 170 13.33 21.41 -16.71
N GLY A 171 12.37 21.02 -17.55
CA GLY A 171 12.50 19.88 -18.45
C GLY A 171 11.53 18.76 -18.12
N ILE A 172 11.53 17.67 -18.89
CA ILE A 172 10.67 16.50 -18.63
C ILE A 172 10.98 15.94 -17.25
N SER A 173 9.92 15.65 -16.49
CA SER A 173 9.99 14.94 -15.20
C SER A 173 9.34 13.58 -15.32
N ILE A 174 9.99 12.56 -14.78
CA ILE A 174 9.51 11.17 -14.74
C ILE A 174 9.56 10.66 -13.31
N CYS A 175 8.48 10.09 -12.85
CA CYS A 175 8.41 9.36 -11.59
C CYS A 175 8.01 7.91 -11.87
N ILE A 176 8.86 6.96 -11.49
CA ILE A 176 8.58 5.53 -11.54
C ILE A 176 8.45 5.03 -10.11
N ARG A 177 7.25 4.59 -9.74
CA ARG A 177 6.97 3.98 -8.44
C ARG A 177 6.82 2.48 -8.56
N LYS A 178 7.41 1.74 -7.65
CA LYS A 178 7.36 0.28 -7.60
C LYS A 178 6.34 -0.19 -6.56
N THR A 179 5.41 -1.02 -7.00
CA THR A 179 4.38 -1.64 -6.15
C THR A 179 4.40 -3.16 -6.32
N PRO A 180 5.47 -3.85 -5.91
CA PRO A 180 5.60 -5.28 -6.16
C PRO A 180 4.57 -6.09 -5.34
N PRO A 181 4.08 -7.23 -5.89
CA PRO A 181 3.16 -8.13 -5.23
C PRO A 181 3.88 -9.01 -4.19
N VAL A 182 4.62 -8.38 -3.29
CA VAL A 182 5.39 -9.08 -2.25
C VAL A 182 4.97 -8.64 -0.87
N MET A 183 5.01 -9.56 0.07
CA MET A 183 4.84 -9.27 1.49
C MET A 183 6.18 -8.82 2.07
N ARG A 184 6.38 -7.51 2.21
CA ARG A 184 7.61 -6.93 2.76
C ARG A 184 7.73 -7.11 4.27
N ILE A 185 6.59 -7.15 4.96
CA ILE A 185 6.52 -7.33 6.41
C ILE A 185 6.29 -8.82 6.68
N THR A 186 7.22 -9.46 7.40
CA THR A 186 7.02 -10.79 7.96
C THR A 186 7.00 -10.69 9.48
N PRO A 187 6.28 -11.57 10.20
CA PRO A 187 6.18 -11.48 11.67
C PRO A 187 7.56 -11.44 12.35
N LYS A 188 8.47 -12.35 11.97
CA LYS A 188 9.81 -12.41 12.53
C LYS A 188 10.58 -11.12 12.31
N LYS A 189 10.69 -10.66 11.06
CA LYS A 189 11.40 -9.42 10.72
C LYS A 189 10.78 -8.19 11.40
N ALA A 190 9.45 -8.15 11.47
CA ALA A 190 8.75 -7.04 12.10
C ALA A 190 9.00 -6.96 13.62
N LEU A 191 9.06 -8.09 14.32
CA LEU A 191 9.40 -8.15 15.74
C LEU A 191 10.85 -7.76 15.96
N GLU A 192 11.79 -8.31 15.18
CA GLU A 192 13.21 -7.98 15.23
C GLU A 192 13.47 -6.48 14.97
N GLN A 193 12.79 -5.89 14.02
CA GLN A 193 12.89 -4.47 13.67
C GLN A 193 12.03 -3.56 14.55
N LYS A 194 11.34 -4.10 15.55
CA LYS A 194 10.44 -3.36 16.44
C LYS A 194 9.34 -2.59 15.68
N TYR A 195 8.86 -3.18 14.57
CA TYR A 195 7.73 -2.62 13.83
C TYR A 195 6.45 -2.64 14.69
N PHE A 196 6.28 -3.69 15.47
CA PHE A 196 5.30 -3.84 16.55
C PHE A 196 5.85 -4.82 17.61
N THR A 197 5.22 -4.86 18.79
CA THR A 197 5.45 -5.88 19.83
C THR A 197 4.57 -7.10 19.57
N GLU A 198 4.86 -8.24 20.23
CA GLU A 198 4.00 -9.43 20.18
C GLU A 198 2.56 -9.14 20.62
N ASP A 199 2.39 -8.36 21.68
CA ASP A 199 1.06 -7.97 22.19
C ASP A 199 0.27 -7.19 21.13
N ILE A 200 0.91 -6.26 20.43
CA ILE A 200 0.28 -5.48 19.36
C ILE A 200 -0.08 -6.41 18.19
N LEU A 201 0.81 -7.34 17.83
CA LEU A 201 0.53 -8.33 16.78
C LEU A 201 -0.68 -9.18 17.14
N CYS A 202 -0.72 -9.74 18.36
CA CYS A 202 -1.85 -10.54 18.85
C CYS A 202 -3.15 -9.73 18.86
N LEU A 203 -3.11 -8.50 19.39
CA LEU A 203 -4.26 -7.59 19.40
C LEU A 203 -4.85 -7.43 18.01
N LEU A 204 -4.04 -6.95 17.07
CA LEU A 204 -4.54 -6.58 15.74
C LEU A 204 -4.96 -7.82 14.92
N THR A 205 -4.26 -8.95 15.08
CA THR A 205 -4.67 -10.21 14.45
C THR A 205 -6.03 -10.68 14.95
N ASN A 206 -6.29 -10.60 16.26
CA ASN A 206 -7.59 -10.95 16.83
C ASN A 206 -8.69 -9.99 16.36
N CYS A 207 -8.37 -8.72 16.18
CA CYS A 207 -9.29 -7.74 15.60
C CYS A 207 -9.67 -8.07 14.14
N VAL A 208 -8.72 -8.55 13.33
CA VAL A 208 -9.02 -9.05 11.97
C VAL A 208 -9.94 -10.27 12.04
N LYS A 209 -9.64 -11.25 12.90
CA LYS A 209 -10.48 -12.44 13.09
C LYS A 209 -11.89 -12.06 13.58
N ALA A 210 -12.01 -11.01 14.39
CA ALA A 210 -13.28 -10.47 14.86
C ALA A 210 -14.02 -9.62 13.81
N LYS A 211 -13.48 -9.52 12.57
CA LYS A 211 -14.07 -8.78 11.46
C LYS A 211 -14.29 -7.29 11.77
N MET A 212 -13.35 -6.67 12.46
CA MET A 212 -13.37 -5.24 12.74
C MET A 212 -12.95 -4.43 11.52
N ASN A 213 -13.39 -3.17 11.45
CA ASN A 213 -13.04 -2.21 10.40
C ASN A 213 -11.81 -1.40 10.80
N PHE A 214 -10.81 -1.36 9.92
CA PHE A 214 -9.51 -0.75 10.17
C PHE A 214 -9.29 0.49 9.32
N VAL A 215 -8.72 1.53 9.95
CA VAL A 215 -8.20 2.71 9.28
C VAL A 215 -6.72 2.84 9.58
N PHE A 216 -5.86 2.62 8.57
CA PHE A 216 -4.42 2.83 8.68
C PHE A 216 -4.10 4.27 8.30
N CYS A 217 -3.37 4.97 9.15
CA CYS A 217 -3.03 6.37 8.92
C CYS A 217 -1.55 6.66 9.11
N GLY A 218 -1.12 7.84 8.69
CA GLY A 218 0.25 8.32 8.76
C GLY A 218 0.67 9.10 7.51
N GLU A 219 1.90 9.57 7.51
CA GLU A 219 2.50 10.33 6.42
C GLU A 219 2.59 9.54 5.10
N PRO A 220 2.76 10.20 3.96
CA PRO A 220 3.11 9.53 2.70
C PRO A 220 4.41 8.72 2.83
N GLY A 221 4.41 7.50 2.24
CA GLY A 221 5.58 6.62 2.23
C GLY A 221 5.94 5.99 3.58
N VAL A 222 5.06 6.06 4.59
CA VAL A 222 5.26 5.41 5.88
C VAL A 222 4.96 3.91 5.85
N GLY A 223 4.29 3.41 4.81
CA GLY A 223 3.98 2.00 4.63
C GLY A 223 2.58 1.58 5.11
N LYS A 224 1.58 2.48 5.02
CA LYS A 224 0.17 2.16 5.35
C LYS A 224 -0.34 0.95 4.59
N THR A 225 -0.17 0.95 3.26
CA THR A 225 -0.57 -0.15 2.37
C THR A 225 0.16 -1.45 2.72
N GLU A 226 1.45 -1.40 3.03
CA GLU A 226 2.22 -2.58 3.43
C GLU A 226 1.73 -3.15 4.78
N CYS A 227 1.33 -2.29 5.73
CA CYS A 227 0.73 -2.72 6.98
C CYS A 227 -0.65 -3.36 6.75
N ALA A 228 -1.48 -2.77 5.88
CA ALA A 228 -2.77 -3.34 5.48
C ALA A 228 -2.60 -4.71 4.78
N LYS A 229 -1.63 -4.84 3.86
CA LYS A 229 -1.25 -6.13 3.26
C LYS A 229 -0.91 -7.16 4.33
N PHE A 230 -0.06 -6.79 5.30
CA PHE A 230 0.37 -7.70 6.36
C PHE A 230 -0.83 -8.23 7.16
N PHE A 231 -1.73 -7.35 7.62
CA PHE A 231 -2.89 -7.79 8.38
C PHE A 231 -3.95 -8.49 7.53
N SER A 232 -4.00 -8.23 6.22
CA SER A 232 -4.95 -8.90 5.31
C SER A 232 -4.71 -10.40 5.18
N GLN A 233 -3.50 -10.90 5.46
CA GLN A 233 -3.23 -12.34 5.44
C GLN A 233 -3.99 -13.12 6.51
N PHE A 234 -4.37 -12.45 7.61
CA PHE A 234 -5.12 -13.06 8.72
C PHE A 234 -6.65 -13.09 8.51
N ILE A 235 -7.14 -12.56 7.39
CA ILE A 235 -8.53 -12.73 6.98
C ILE A 235 -8.78 -14.20 6.72
N ASN A 236 -9.93 -14.71 7.19
CA ASN A 236 -10.31 -16.10 7.01
C ASN A 236 -10.28 -16.49 5.52
N ALA A 237 -9.79 -17.69 5.20
CA ALA A 237 -9.66 -18.16 3.83
C ALA A 237 -11.01 -18.29 3.10
N GLU A 238 -12.10 -18.50 3.82
CA GLU A 238 -13.45 -18.62 3.30
C GLU A 238 -14.13 -17.27 3.05
N ASP A 239 -13.55 -16.18 3.55
CA ASP A 239 -14.11 -14.84 3.39
C ASP A 239 -13.75 -14.28 2.01
N ARG A 240 -14.77 -13.83 1.27
CA ARG A 240 -14.58 -13.16 -0.02
C ARG A 240 -14.13 -11.72 0.22
N VAL A 241 -12.97 -11.39 -0.36
CA VAL A 241 -12.36 -10.06 -0.30
C VAL A 241 -12.51 -9.34 -1.63
N ILE A 242 -12.93 -8.09 -1.61
CA ILE A 242 -12.94 -7.22 -2.79
C ILE A 242 -12.04 -6.02 -2.51
N THR A 243 -11.00 -5.83 -3.32
CA THR A 243 -10.16 -4.64 -3.28
C THR A 243 -10.62 -3.61 -4.29
N ILE A 244 -10.49 -2.33 -3.97
CA ILE A 244 -10.85 -1.21 -4.84
C ILE A 244 -9.71 -0.20 -4.82
N GLU A 245 -9.09 0.00 -5.98
CA GLU A 245 -7.90 0.81 -6.12
C GLU A 245 -7.90 1.58 -7.44
N ASP A 246 -7.37 2.80 -7.43
CA ASP A 246 -7.03 3.52 -8.67
C ASP A 246 -5.72 2.96 -9.26
N ASN A 247 -4.79 2.59 -8.39
CA ASN A 247 -3.55 1.91 -8.77
C ASN A 247 -3.41 0.65 -7.92
N PRO A 248 -3.25 -0.53 -8.52
CA PRO A 248 -3.06 -1.77 -7.79
C PRO A 248 -1.78 -1.73 -6.94
N GLU A 249 -1.94 -1.66 -5.62
CA GLU A 249 -0.85 -1.69 -4.64
C GLU A 249 -1.02 -2.85 -3.66
N LEU A 250 -2.27 -3.27 -3.40
CA LEU A 250 -2.59 -4.32 -2.44
C LEU A 250 -2.16 -5.70 -2.93
N HIS A 251 -2.34 -5.99 -4.23
CA HIS A 251 -2.02 -7.29 -4.82
C HIS A 251 -2.52 -8.46 -3.98
N TYR A 252 -3.78 -8.37 -3.52
CA TYR A 252 -4.34 -9.29 -2.54
C TYR A 252 -4.29 -10.74 -3.01
N ARG A 253 -4.59 -10.98 -4.30
CA ARG A 253 -4.59 -12.31 -4.91
C ARG A 253 -3.21 -12.96 -4.87
N GLU A 254 -2.19 -12.20 -5.22
CA GLU A 254 -0.82 -12.70 -5.30
C GLU A 254 -0.22 -12.98 -3.93
N ILE A 255 -0.51 -12.12 -2.94
CA ILE A 255 0.02 -12.28 -1.57
C ILE A 255 -0.81 -13.25 -0.70
N ASN A 256 -2.02 -13.60 -1.13
CA ASN A 256 -2.92 -14.53 -0.45
C ASN A 256 -3.42 -15.63 -1.41
N PRO A 257 -2.52 -16.46 -1.96
CA PRO A 257 -2.91 -17.46 -2.94
C PRO A 257 -3.96 -18.44 -2.39
N GLY A 258 -4.95 -18.75 -3.21
CA GLY A 258 -6.03 -19.70 -2.84
C GLY A 258 -7.21 -19.08 -2.10
N LYS A 259 -7.16 -17.80 -1.71
CA LYS A 259 -8.32 -17.11 -1.10
C LYS A 259 -9.23 -16.53 -2.19
N ASP A 260 -10.54 -16.46 -1.90
CA ASP A 260 -11.53 -15.85 -2.79
C ASP A 260 -11.38 -14.33 -2.80
N CYS A 261 -11.04 -13.76 -3.97
CA CYS A 261 -10.91 -12.32 -4.11
C CYS A 261 -11.27 -11.80 -5.50
N VAL A 262 -11.71 -10.55 -5.53
CA VAL A 262 -11.88 -9.73 -6.73
C VAL A 262 -11.10 -8.44 -6.53
N GLU A 263 -10.27 -8.08 -7.50
CA GLU A 263 -9.51 -6.84 -7.49
C GLU A 263 -10.12 -5.89 -8.50
N LEU A 264 -10.73 -4.80 -8.04
CA LEU A 264 -11.38 -3.80 -8.87
C LEU A 264 -10.48 -2.60 -9.05
N LYS A 265 -10.18 -2.27 -10.29
CA LYS A 265 -9.45 -1.06 -10.65
C LYS A 265 -10.43 0.05 -11.03
N VAL A 266 -10.31 1.18 -10.36
CA VAL A 266 -11.06 2.41 -10.68
C VAL A 266 -10.39 3.13 -11.84
N PHE A 267 -11.19 3.65 -12.77
CA PHE A 267 -10.74 4.49 -13.88
C PHE A 267 -11.82 5.54 -14.22
N GLU A 268 -11.52 6.76 -13.84
CA GLU A 268 -12.41 7.88 -14.07
C GLU A 268 -12.54 8.26 -15.56
N PRO A 269 -13.69 8.71 -16.03
CA PRO A 269 -14.94 8.83 -15.28
C PRO A 269 -15.87 7.60 -15.41
N MET A 270 -15.44 6.50 -16.05
CA MET A 270 -16.31 5.39 -16.45
C MET A 270 -16.60 4.42 -15.30
N PHE A 271 -15.63 4.16 -14.43
CA PHE A 271 -15.78 3.27 -13.27
C PHE A 271 -15.17 3.93 -12.04
N THR A 272 -16.02 4.71 -11.35
CA THR A 272 -15.63 5.52 -10.18
C THR A 272 -15.59 4.69 -8.91
N TYR A 273 -14.95 5.17 -7.85
CA TYR A 273 -14.99 4.56 -6.52
C TYR A 273 -16.42 4.29 -6.04
N SER A 274 -17.31 5.26 -6.22
CA SER A 274 -18.73 5.13 -5.89
C SER A 274 -19.40 3.98 -6.64
N THR A 275 -19.11 3.85 -7.94
CA THR A 275 -19.65 2.77 -8.77
C THR A 275 -19.08 1.41 -8.36
N ALA A 276 -17.77 1.34 -8.10
CA ALA A 276 -17.09 0.13 -7.65
C ALA A 276 -17.65 -0.38 -6.32
N ILE A 277 -17.79 0.51 -5.31
CA ILE A 277 -18.34 0.15 -4.00
C ILE A 277 -19.78 -0.36 -4.12
N LYS A 278 -20.64 0.31 -4.91
CA LYS A 278 -22.02 -0.16 -5.16
C LYS A 278 -22.05 -1.51 -5.87
N ALA A 279 -21.12 -1.77 -6.77
CA ALA A 279 -21.00 -3.06 -7.45
C ALA A 279 -20.58 -4.16 -6.46
N CYS A 280 -19.67 -3.86 -5.54
CA CYS A 280 -19.21 -4.81 -4.51
C CYS A 280 -20.37 -5.37 -3.69
N LEU A 281 -21.33 -4.55 -3.26
CA LEU A 281 -22.47 -4.99 -2.43
C LEU A 281 -23.34 -6.07 -3.11
N ARG A 282 -23.25 -6.19 -4.43
CA ARG A 282 -23.95 -7.22 -5.22
C ARG A 282 -23.12 -8.49 -5.43
N GLN A 283 -21.88 -8.50 -4.98
CA GLN A 283 -20.95 -9.61 -5.18
C GLN A 283 -20.65 -10.40 -3.91
N ASN A 284 -21.51 -10.25 -2.88
CA ASN A 284 -21.42 -10.97 -1.62
C ASN A 284 -20.05 -10.86 -0.91
N PRO A 285 -19.51 -9.66 -0.68
CA PRO A 285 -18.24 -9.48 0.00
C PRO A 285 -18.41 -9.72 1.51
N GLN A 286 -17.41 -10.34 2.13
CA GLN A 286 -17.21 -10.30 3.58
C GLN A 286 -16.25 -9.15 3.96
N TRP A 287 -15.34 -8.80 3.02
CA TRP A 287 -14.39 -7.72 3.19
C TRP A 287 -14.32 -6.81 1.97
N ILE A 288 -14.29 -5.51 2.20
CA ILE A 288 -13.98 -4.50 1.18
C ILE A 288 -12.74 -3.75 1.63
N MET A 289 -11.70 -3.76 0.78
CA MET A 289 -10.47 -3.01 1.00
C MET A 289 -10.39 -1.84 0.02
N LEU A 290 -10.47 -0.64 0.54
CA LEU A 290 -10.23 0.58 -0.21
C LEU A 290 -8.79 1.02 0.04
N SER A 291 -7.96 1.07 -1.01
CA SER A 291 -6.53 1.35 -0.87
C SER A 291 -6.26 2.69 -0.17
N GLU A 292 -6.99 3.73 -0.53
CA GLU A 292 -6.90 5.04 0.11
C GLU A 292 -8.23 5.79 0.04
N ALA A 293 -8.67 6.32 1.19
CA ALA A 293 -9.78 7.26 1.25
C ALA A 293 -9.24 8.70 1.15
N ARG A 294 -9.66 9.43 0.11
CA ARG A 294 -9.19 10.79 -0.19
C ARG A 294 -10.30 11.82 -0.20
N SER A 295 -11.53 11.40 -0.51
CA SER A 295 -12.67 12.28 -0.77
C SER A 295 -14.00 11.62 -0.38
N THR A 296 -15.04 11.86 -1.14
CA THR A 296 -16.42 11.42 -0.86
C THR A 296 -16.63 9.90 -0.92
N GLU A 297 -15.70 9.12 -1.45
CA GLU A 297 -15.75 7.66 -1.46
C GLU A 297 -15.83 7.05 -0.07
N VAL A 298 -15.28 7.72 0.94
CA VAL A 298 -15.35 7.28 2.35
C VAL A 298 -16.80 7.15 2.83
N LYS A 299 -17.72 7.94 2.30
CA LYS A 299 -19.16 7.82 2.60
C LYS A 299 -19.71 6.46 2.21
N TYR A 300 -19.42 6.04 0.99
CA TYR A 300 -19.90 4.75 0.48
C TYR A 300 -19.24 3.59 1.21
N LEU A 301 -17.99 3.76 1.65
CA LEU A 301 -17.30 2.77 2.49
C LEU A 301 -18.00 2.60 3.85
N LEU A 302 -18.34 3.71 4.53
CA LEU A 302 -19.10 3.67 5.78
C LEU A 302 -20.48 3.06 5.59
N GLU A 303 -21.16 3.36 4.48
CA GLU A 303 -22.42 2.70 4.11
C GLU A 303 -22.26 1.18 3.99
N CYS A 304 -21.17 0.69 3.37
CA CYS A 304 -20.88 -0.74 3.30
C CYS A 304 -20.62 -1.34 4.69
N TRP A 305 -19.80 -0.69 5.51
CA TRP A 305 -19.51 -1.16 6.86
C TRP A 305 -20.76 -1.21 7.74
N SER A 306 -21.72 -0.30 7.52
CA SER A 306 -23.01 -0.32 8.22
C SER A 306 -23.90 -1.52 7.87
N THR A 307 -23.64 -2.20 6.75
CA THR A 307 -24.36 -3.42 6.36
C THR A 307 -23.76 -4.70 6.95
N GLY A 308 -22.67 -4.59 7.71
CA GLY A 308 -21.97 -5.72 8.31
C GLY A 308 -20.82 -6.27 7.46
N VAL A 309 -20.48 -5.64 6.34
CA VAL A 309 -19.26 -5.92 5.58
C VAL A 309 -18.09 -5.31 6.33
N SER A 310 -17.01 -6.06 6.49
CA SER A 310 -15.78 -5.56 7.14
C SER A 310 -14.83 -4.93 6.13
N GLY A 311 -13.84 -4.19 6.61
CA GLY A 311 -12.93 -3.59 5.66
C GLY A 311 -11.70 -2.90 6.23
N PHE A 312 -10.78 -2.64 5.30
CA PHE A 312 -9.57 -1.87 5.52
C PHE A 312 -9.57 -0.64 4.60
N THR A 313 -9.10 0.47 5.13
CA THR A 313 -8.77 1.64 4.31
C THR A 313 -7.56 2.37 4.87
N THR A 314 -6.95 3.22 4.05
CA THR A 314 -5.87 4.11 4.50
C THR A 314 -6.28 5.56 4.32
N LEU A 315 -5.74 6.43 5.15
CA LEU A 315 -5.88 7.88 5.02
C LEU A 315 -4.65 8.62 5.58
N HIS A 316 -4.60 9.93 5.36
CA HIS A 316 -3.53 10.78 5.85
C HIS A 316 -3.99 11.56 7.08
N THR A 317 -3.42 11.22 8.24
CA THR A 317 -3.46 12.00 9.48
C THR A 317 -2.21 11.68 10.33
N ASP A 318 -1.91 12.52 11.28
CA ASP A 318 -0.75 12.46 12.18
C ASP A 318 -1.08 11.93 13.59
N ASP A 319 -2.38 11.66 13.85
CA ASP A 319 -2.89 11.14 15.12
C ASP A 319 -4.16 10.32 14.87
N VAL A 320 -4.28 9.14 15.50
CA VAL A 320 -5.46 8.28 15.35
C VAL A 320 -6.74 8.94 15.85
N ARG A 321 -6.64 9.81 16.85
CA ARG A 321 -7.77 10.56 17.43
C ARG A 321 -8.41 11.54 16.45
N LYS A 322 -7.66 11.94 15.41
CA LYS A 322 -8.12 12.84 14.35
C LYS A 322 -8.79 12.13 13.16
N ILE A 323 -8.86 10.80 13.19
CA ILE A 323 -9.51 10.03 12.10
C ILE A 323 -10.96 10.47 11.88
N PRO A 324 -11.80 10.63 12.93
CA PRO A 324 -13.17 11.10 12.74
C PRO A 324 -13.25 12.46 12.05
N ASP A 325 -12.49 13.44 12.50
CA ASP A 325 -12.46 14.79 11.91
C ASP A 325 -12.00 14.73 10.44
N ARG A 326 -11.00 13.88 10.16
CA ARG A 326 -10.48 13.72 8.81
C ARG A 326 -11.53 13.15 7.86
N ILE A 327 -12.28 12.15 8.31
CA ILE A 327 -13.38 11.54 7.56
C ILE A 327 -14.50 12.56 7.34
N GLN A 328 -14.88 13.31 8.36
CA GLN A 328 -15.88 14.39 8.25
C GLN A 328 -15.46 15.42 7.20
N ASN A 329 -14.21 15.90 7.25
CA ASN A 329 -13.68 16.87 6.29
C ASN A 329 -13.70 16.37 4.84
N MET A 330 -13.52 15.05 4.60
CA MET A 330 -13.62 14.45 3.27
C MET A 330 -15.05 14.46 2.72
N MET A 331 -16.06 14.47 3.61
CA MET A 331 -17.46 14.43 3.21
C MET A 331 -18.08 15.82 2.98
N GLY A 332 -17.32 16.88 3.27
CA GLY A 332 -17.75 18.27 3.11
C GLY A 332 -18.83 18.70 4.10
N ASP A 333 -19.40 19.88 3.89
CA ASP A 333 -20.48 20.40 4.72
C ASP A 333 -21.73 19.52 4.61
N SER A 334 -21.91 18.65 5.58
CA SER A 334 -23.11 17.83 5.68
C SER A 334 -24.10 18.53 6.64
N ARG A 335 -25.37 18.59 6.25
CA ARG A 335 -26.45 19.11 7.13
C ARG A 335 -26.64 18.24 8.39
N ASP A 336 -26.10 17.02 8.39
CA ASP A 336 -26.19 16.02 9.43
C ASP A 336 -24.81 15.67 10.01
N ALA A 337 -23.96 16.65 10.31
CA ALA A 337 -22.60 16.43 10.82
C ALA A 337 -22.56 15.54 12.07
N GLU A 338 -23.49 15.72 13.02
CA GLU A 338 -23.60 14.89 14.23
C GLU A 338 -23.93 13.43 13.90
N ARG A 339 -24.86 13.20 12.98
CA ARG A 339 -25.18 11.84 12.53
C ARG A 339 -23.98 11.17 11.88
N LEU A 340 -23.25 11.91 11.05
CA LEU A 340 -22.06 11.43 10.39
C LEU A 340 -20.97 11.07 11.39
N GLU A 341 -20.73 11.90 12.40
CA GLU A 341 -19.81 11.59 13.48
C GLU A 341 -20.22 10.31 14.20
N ASN A 342 -21.49 10.16 14.53
CA ASN A 342 -22.02 8.96 15.15
C ASN A 342 -21.83 7.71 14.30
N ASP A 343 -22.01 7.81 12.97
CA ASP A 343 -21.78 6.70 12.03
C ASP A 343 -20.29 6.34 11.98
N ILE A 344 -19.37 7.31 12.02
CA ILE A 344 -17.93 7.06 12.09
C ILE A 344 -17.59 6.25 13.34
N PHE A 345 -18.02 6.68 14.52
CA PHE A 345 -17.77 5.98 15.77
C PHE A 345 -18.48 4.63 15.89
N SER A 346 -19.50 4.38 15.09
CA SER A 346 -20.22 3.11 15.05
C SER A 346 -19.58 2.09 14.11
N PHE A 347 -18.97 2.55 13.01
CA PHE A 347 -18.53 1.68 11.93
C PHE A 347 -17.02 1.68 11.72
N VAL A 348 -16.28 2.69 12.13
CA VAL A 348 -14.81 2.61 12.24
C VAL A 348 -14.50 2.01 13.59
N ASN A 349 -13.86 0.83 13.61
CA ASN A 349 -13.56 0.17 14.88
C ASN A 349 -12.14 0.48 15.37
N ILE A 350 -11.17 0.52 14.45
CA ILE A 350 -9.74 0.60 14.80
C ILE A 350 -9.04 1.65 13.97
N GLY A 351 -8.29 2.52 14.65
CA GLY A 351 -7.35 3.44 14.05
C GLY A 351 -5.91 2.98 14.35
N ILE A 352 -5.05 2.95 13.34
CA ILE A 352 -3.63 2.59 13.45
C ILE A 352 -2.78 3.68 12.83
N LEU A 353 -1.92 4.31 13.61
CA LEU A 353 -0.94 5.28 13.13
C LEU A 353 0.42 4.62 12.93
N LEU A 354 0.93 4.77 11.72
CA LEU A 354 2.31 4.38 11.40
C LEU A 354 3.23 5.60 11.37
N ARG A 355 4.44 5.41 11.86
CA ARG A 355 5.52 6.40 11.79
C ARG A 355 6.81 5.79 11.23
N LYS A 356 7.68 6.66 10.78
CA LYS A 356 9.05 6.31 10.39
C LYS A 356 10.04 7.18 11.16
N LYS A 357 11.15 6.58 11.57
CA LYS A 357 12.27 7.26 12.24
C LYS A 357 13.57 6.80 11.59
N LYS A 358 14.65 7.54 11.82
CA LYS A 358 16.01 7.11 11.50
C LYS A 358 16.67 6.58 12.74
N ASP A 359 17.41 5.48 12.59
CA ASP A 359 18.29 4.95 13.64
C ASP A 359 19.59 5.76 13.72
N GLU A 360 20.47 5.39 14.65
CA GLU A 360 21.77 6.03 14.86
C GLU A 360 22.70 5.91 13.64
N ASN A 361 22.47 4.92 12.78
CA ASN A 361 23.21 4.69 11.55
C ASN A 361 22.58 5.42 10.33
N GLY A 362 21.48 6.15 10.55
CA GLY A 362 20.76 6.86 9.50
C GLY A 362 19.77 6.00 8.70
N ASN A 363 19.61 4.71 9.03
CA ASN A 363 18.65 3.84 8.35
C ASN A 363 17.22 4.17 8.78
N THR A 364 16.31 4.11 7.83
CA THR A 364 14.90 4.38 8.09
C THR A 364 14.20 3.11 8.58
N TYR A 365 13.63 3.14 9.78
CA TYR A 365 12.73 2.11 10.27
C TYR A 365 11.32 2.65 10.45
N ARG A 366 10.35 1.74 10.35
CA ARG A 366 8.92 2.04 10.44
C ARG A 366 8.33 1.26 11.58
N TYR A 367 7.29 1.80 12.23
CA TYR A 367 6.64 1.15 13.36
C TYR A 367 5.20 1.62 13.54
N ILE A 368 4.40 0.78 14.20
CA ILE A 368 3.07 1.16 14.68
C ILE A 368 3.26 2.02 15.92
N ASP A 369 2.89 3.28 15.83
CA ASP A 369 3.06 4.28 16.89
C ASP A 369 1.85 4.35 17.83
N GLN A 370 0.65 4.38 17.25
CA GLN A 370 -0.59 4.46 17.99
C GLN A 370 -1.60 3.44 17.47
N VAL A 371 -2.40 2.90 18.39
CA VAL A 371 -3.62 2.14 18.08
C VAL A 371 -4.73 2.61 19.00
N CYS A 372 -5.90 2.90 18.46
CA CYS A 372 -7.10 3.18 19.23
C CYS A 372 -8.30 2.38 18.73
N PHE A 373 -9.25 2.18 19.65
CA PHE A 373 -10.60 1.74 19.31
C PHE A 373 -11.54 2.94 19.32
N PHE A 374 -12.44 2.94 18.36
CA PHE A 374 -13.59 3.83 18.33
C PHE A 374 -14.80 3.03 18.82
N ASP A 375 -15.53 3.60 19.73
CA ASP A 375 -16.70 2.98 20.32
C ASP A 375 -17.83 4.00 20.49
N ARG A 376 -19.03 3.56 20.18
CA ARG A 376 -20.24 4.32 20.46
C ARG A 376 -21.13 3.53 21.41
N SER A 377 -20.91 3.74 22.69
CA SER A 377 -21.68 3.12 23.75
C SER A 377 -22.51 4.13 24.55
N ASN A 378 -23.73 3.75 24.92
CA ASN A 378 -24.65 4.59 25.68
C ASN A 378 -24.87 6.00 25.05
N GLY A 379 -24.88 6.08 23.71
CA GLY A 379 -25.07 7.33 22.98
C GLY A 379 -23.88 8.28 23.00
N LYS A 380 -22.72 7.86 23.51
CA LYS A 380 -21.49 8.66 23.56
C LYS A 380 -20.43 8.09 22.64
N ASN A 381 -19.73 8.98 21.97
CA ASN A 381 -18.57 8.68 21.13
C ASN A 381 -17.31 8.63 22.01
N ASN A 382 -16.61 7.51 22.00
CA ASN A 382 -15.43 7.26 22.82
C ASN A 382 -14.24 6.83 21.97
N ILE A 383 -13.05 7.28 22.36
CA ILE A 383 -11.76 6.83 21.80
C ILE A 383 -10.99 6.15 22.92
N VAL A 384 -10.68 4.88 22.74
CA VAL A 384 -9.90 4.11 23.71
C VAL A 384 -8.52 3.85 23.14
N MET A 385 -7.51 4.52 23.68
CA MET A 385 -6.12 4.29 23.28
C MET A 385 -5.62 2.96 23.82
N MET A 386 -5.08 2.12 22.94
CA MET A 386 -4.49 0.82 23.26
C MET A 386 -2.99 0.85 23.19
N VAL A 387 -2.44 1.56 22.20
CA VAL A 387 -1.01 1.70 21.96
C VAL A 387 -0.66 3.17 21.82
N GLU A 388 0.39 3.60 22.47
CA GLU A 388 0.98 4.92 22.34
C GLU A 388 2.51 4.83 22.38
N ASN A 389 3.19 5.56 21.48
CA ASN A 389 4.64 5.48 21.30
C ASN A 389 5.17 4.04 21.05
N GLY A 390 4.39 3.22 20.33
CA GLY A 390 4.74 1.84 20.03
C GLY A 390 4.65 0.87 21.20
N GLN A 391 4.04 1.28 22.33
CA GLN A 391 3.90 0.47 23.53
C GLN A 391 2.42 0.29 23.89
N MET A 392 2.08 -0.92 24.33
CA MET A 392 0.75 -1.21 24.85
C MET A 392 0.55 -0.43 26.18
N ILE A 393 -0.51 0.39 26.23
CA ILE A 393 -0.82 1.21 27.43
C ILE A 393 -2.08 0.75 28.16
N ASN A 394 -2.90 -0.09 27.54
CA ASN A 394 -4.17 -0.53 28.11
C ASN A 394 -4.38 -2.03 27.88
N ASN A 395 -3.92 -2.85 28.80
CA ASN A 395 -4.12 -4.30 28.76
C ASN A 395 -5.49 -4.73 29.29
N ASN A 396 -6.12 -3.93 30.17
CA ASN A 396 -7.41 -4.26 30.79
C ASN A 396 -8.61 -3.96 29.89
N GLY A 397 -8.43 -3.12 28.84
CA GLY A 397 -9.46 -2.84 27.83
C GLY A 397 -9.81 -4.06 26.95
N PHE A 398 -8.90 -5.01 26.84
CA PHE A 398 -9.08 -6.24 26.09
C PHE A 398 -10.32 -7.02 26.55
N ALA A 399 -10.47 -7.28 27.84
CA ALA A 399 -11.56 -8.06 28.39
C ALA A 399 -12.94 -7.38 28.23
N ASN A 400 -13.00 -6.07 28.28
CA ASN A 400 -14.26 -5.33 28.26
C ASN A 400 -14.73 -4.98 26.83
N VAL A 401 -13.83 -4.76 25.87
CA VAL A 401 -14.18 -4.45 24.47
C VAL A 401 -14.52 -5.71 23.68
N TYR A 402 -13.85 -6.85 23.96
CA TYR A 402 -14.11 -8.13 23.30
C TYR A 402 -15.31 -8.90 23.85
N LEU A 403 -15.78 -8.57 25.06
CA LEU A 403 -16.94 -9.21 25.69
C LEU A 403 -18.23 -8.39 25.57
N SER A 404 -18.23 -7.28 24.84
CA SER A 404 -19.46 -6.59 24.46
C SER A 404 -20.27 -7.49 23.53
N PRO A 405 -21.57 -7.78 23.82
CA PRO A 405 -22.40 -8.64 22.98
C PRO A 405 -22.56 -8.19 21.53
N SER A 406 -22.18 -6.95 21.20
CA SER A 406 -22.17 -6.39 19.85
C SER A 406 -20.94 -6.80 19.02
N ALA A 407 -19.87 -7.32 19.63
CA ALA A 407 -18.66 -7.78 18.94
C ALA A 407 -18.71 -9.29 18.57
N VAL A 408 -19.79 -10.00 18.95
CA VAL A 408 -20.00 -11.43 18.74
C VAL A 408 -21.31 -11.67 17.96
N ARG A 409 -21.59 -10.85 16.97
CA ARG A 409 -22.66 -11.11 16.01
C ARG A 409 -22.11 -11.28 14.62
#